data_61bb75160aa4b5e34410bd5eb2d7c68d
#
_entry.id   61bb75160aa4b5e34410bd5eb2d7c68d
#
_cell.length_a   1.000
_cell.length_b   1.000
_cell.length_c   1.000
_cell.angle_alpha   90.00
_cell.angle_beta   90.00
_cell.angle_gamma   90.00
#
_symmetry.space_group_name_H-M   'P 1'
#
loop_
_entity.id
_entity.type
_entity.pdbx_description
1 polymer ?
#
loop_
_entity_poly.entity_id
_entity_poly.type
_entity_poly.pdbx_seq_one_letter_code
_entity_poly.pdbx_strand_id
1 'polypeptide(L)'
;MNAHPRTFEAKPAIRESVPLLIGLMGPSGSGKTFSALRLATGIQQVTGGDIYGIDTEARRMLHYADHFKFKHVQFDAPFGSLDYLAALQQCVKAGAGVVVVDSMSHEHEGPGGMIDLQDKELDRLAGNDWAKRERVKMLAWQKPKANRRALINGLLQLNANFVFCFRAKNTVKPVKVNGKTEIVPQGFMPIAGDEFLFEQTVNCLLLPNSGGVPTWQSENVG
;
A
#
# COMPACT_ATOMS: atom_id res chain seq x y z
N MET A 1 -21.58 28.82 9.68
CA MET A 1 -21.34 28.24 8.34
C MET A 1 -22.58 27.46 7.98
N ASN A 2 -23.39 27.95 7.04
CA ASN A 2 -24.58 27.21 6.57
C ASN A 2 -24.10 26.05 5.69
N ALA A 3 -24.17 24.83 6.22
CA ALA A 3 -23.93 23.63 5.43
C ALA A 3 -25.07 23.55 4.40
N HIS A 4 -24.75 23.68 3.12
CA HIS A 4 -25.73 23.36 2.06
C HIS A 4 -26.14 21.90 2.24
N PRO A 5 -27.44 21.60 2.22
CA PRO A 5 -27.91 20.23 2.32
C PRO A 5 -27.34 19.41 1.14
N ARG A 6 -26.73 18.26 1.46
CA ARG A 6 -26.29 17.33 0.42
C ARG A 6 -27.50 16.80 -0.34
N THR A 7 -27.45 16.87 -1.66
CA THR A 7 -28.44 16.22 -2.54
C THR A 7 -27.89 14.89 -3.03
N PHE A 8 -28.76 13.88 -3.05
CA PHE A 8 -28.43 12.53 -3.52
C PHE A 8 -29.32 12.21 -4.70
N GLU A 9 -28.72 11.90 -5.85
CA GLU A 9 -29.44 11.56 -7.07
C GLU A 9 -29.32 10.05 -7.33
N ALA A 10 -30.43 9.35 -7.45
CA ALA A 10 -30.48 7.95 -7.84
C ALA A 10 -30.47 7.84 -9.36
N LYS A 11 -29.55 7.08 -9.93
CA LYS A 11 -29.48 6.77 -11.38
C LYS A 11 -29.49 5.27 -11.57
N PRO A 12 -30.02 4.79 -12.72
CA PRO A 12 -29.91 3.39 -13.09
C PRO A 12 -28.43 2.96 -13.08
N ALA A 13 -28.14 1.82 -12.46
CA ALA A 13 -26.78 1.28 -12.43
C ALA A 13 -26.40 0.78 -13.83
N ILE A 14 -25.29 1.28 -14.36
CA ILE A 14 -24.67 0.79 -15.59
C ILE A 14 -23.27 0.29 -15.28
N ARG A 15 -22.80 -0.73 -15.99
CA ARG A 15 -21.44 -1.22 -15.81
C ARG A 15 -20.45 -0.21 -16.38
N GLU A 16 -19.64 0.37 -15.53
CA GLU A 16 -18.54 1.28 -15.88
C GLU A 16 -17.19 0.62 -15.59
N SER A 17 -16.13 1.12 -16.25
CA SER A 17 -14.77 0.74 -15.92
C SER A 17 -14.37 1.44 -14.62
N VAL A 18 -14.19 0.66 -13.55
CA VAL A 18 -13.75 1.15 -12.24
C VAL A 18 -12.25 0.90 -12.11
N PRO A 19 -11.48 1.87 -11.61
CA PRO A 19 -10.04 1.68 -11.35
C PRO A 19 -9.77 0.49 -10.44
N LEU A 20 -8.71 -0.28 -10.75
CA LEU A 20 -8.29 -1.43 -9.98
C LEU A 20 -7.25 -1.03 -8.93
N LEU A 21 -7.38 -1.57 -7.73
CA LEU A 21 -6.41 -1.50 -6.64
C LEU A 21 -5.88 -2.92 -6.41
N ILE A 22 -4.65 -3.20 -6.84
CA ILE A 22 -4.08 -4.55 -6.83
C ILE A 22 -2.89 -4.60 -5.88
N GLY A 23 -2.89 -5.57 -4.96
CA GLY A 23 -1.80 -5.85 -4.03
C GLY A 23 -0.99 -7.07 -4.43
N LEU A 24 0.32 -6.90 -4.63
CA LEU A 24 1.28 -7.97 -4.81
C LEU A 24 2.15 -8.09 -3.56
N MET A 25 2.01 -9.16 -2.83
CA MET A 25 2.74 -9.42 -1.59
C MET A 25 3.82 -10.47 -1.81
N GLY A 26 4.90 -10.42 -1.06
CA GLY A 26 5.90 -11.48 -1.10
C GLY A 26 7.23 -11.06 -0.48
N PRO A 27 8.07 -12.05 -0.11
CA PRO A 27 9.42 -11.79 0.36
C PRO A 27 10.31 -11.20 -0.73
N SER A 28 11.52 -10.78 -0.36
CA SER A 28 12.51 -10.32 -1.35
C SER A 28 12.80 -11.43 -2.36
N GLY A 29 12.97 -11.05 -3.65
CA GLY A 29 13.25 -12.00 -4.72
C GLY A 29 12.07 -12.84 -5.20
N SER A 30 10.85 -12.61 -4.73
CA SER A 30 9.65 -13.34 -5.18
C SER A 30 9.08 -12.88 -6.54
N GLY A 31 9.71 -11.90 -7.22
CA GLY A 31 9.30 -11.44 -8.54
C GLY A 31 8.23 -10.34 -8.55
N LYS A 32 7.94 -9.69 -7.42
CA LYS A 32 6.90 -8.65 -7.31
C LYS A 32 7.02 -7.54 -8.36
N THR A 33 8.19 -6.90 -8.44
CA THR A 33 8.42 -5.78 -9.37
C THR A 33 8.18 -6.18 -10.82
N PHE A 34 8.74 -7.33 -11.25
CA PHE A 34 8.53 -7.85 -12.59
C PHE A 34 7.05 -8.12 -12.87
N SER A 35 6.38 -8.82 -11.96
CA SER A 35 4.95 -9.15 -12.08
C SER A 35 4.08 -7.90 -12.08
N ALA A 36 4.40 -6.90 -11.26
CA ALA A 36 3.69 -5.61 -11.22
C ALA A 36 3.80 -4.86 -12.55
N LEU A 37 5.00 -4.77 -13.12
CA LEU A 37 5.22 -4.10 -14.41
C LEU A 37 4.55 -4.86 -15.56
N ARG A 38 4.59 -6.20 -15.55
CA ARG A 38 3.91 -7.04 -16.53
C ARG A 38 2.39 -6.85 -16.47
N LEU A 39 1.84 -6.85 -15.25
CA LEU A 39 0.40 -6.61 -15.03
C LEU A 39 0.00 -5.20 -15.46
N ALA A 40 0.80 -4.19 -15.09
CA ALA A 40 0.59 -2.80 -15.49
C ALA A 40 0.58 -2.65 -17.03
N THR A 41 1.47 -3.36 -17.73
CA THR A 41 1.50 -3.38 -19.20
C THR A 41 0.21 -3.96 -19.78
N GLY A 42 -0.30 -5.06 -19.22
CA GLY A 42 -1.58 -5.65 -19.64
C GLY A 42 -2.77 -4.72 -19.39
N ILE A 43 -2.81 -4.06 -18.24
CA ILE A 43 -3.87 -3.09 -17.90
C ILE A 43 -3.80 -1.90 -18.87
N GLN A 44 -2.61 -1.35 -19.12
CA GLN A 44 -2.41 -0.24 -20.04
C GLN A 44 -2.94 -0.53 -21.46
N GLN A 45 -2.76 -1.75 -21.95
CA GLN A 45 -3.28 -2.15 -23.28
C GLN A 45 -4.80 -2.05 -23.38
N VAL A 46 -5.50 -2.17 -22.26
CA VAL A 46 -6.97 -2.11 -22.19
C VAL A 46 -7.47 -0.70 -21.87
N THR A 47 -6.83 -0.03 -20.91
CA THR A 47 -7.31 1.25 -20.36
C THR A 47 -6.63 2.48 -20.95
N GLY A 48 -5.48 2.31 -21.60
CA GLY A 48 -4.66 3.41 -22.11
C GLY A 48 -3.88 4.13 -21.01
N GLY A 49 -3.37 5.31 -21.33
CA GLY A 49 -2.53 6.13 -20.45
C GLY A 49 -1.10 5.63 -20.35
N ASP A 50 -0.28 6.33 -19.56
CA ASP A 50 1.12 5.95 -19.31
C ASP A 50 1.23 5.09 -18.05
N ILE A 51 2.28 4.25 -18.01
CA ILE A 51 2.68 3.53 -16.78
C ILE A 51 3.68 4.41 -16.03
N TYR A 52 3.43 4.65 -14.76
CA TYR A 52 4.36 5.30 -13.84
C TYR A 52 4.81 4.29 -12.77
N GLY A 53 6.11 4.24 -12.52
CA GLY A 53 6.71 3.41 -11.47
C GLY A 53 7.26 4.29 -10.36
N ILE A 54 6.60 4.34 -9.20
CA ILE A 54 7.10 4.99 -7.99
C ILE A 54 8.03 3.99 -7.28
N ASP A 55 9.32 4.31 -7.26
CA ASP A 55 10.38 3.43 -6.77
C ASP A 55 10.95 3.95 -5.46
N THR A 56 10.70 3.24 -4.37
CA THR A 56 11.25 3.49 -3.03
C THR A 56 12.39 2.54 -2.68
N GLU A 57 12.78 1.67 -3.62
CA GLU A 57 13.79 0.61 -3.46
C GLU A 57 15.14 1.00 -4.07
N ALA A 58 15.54 2.27 -3.93
CA ALA A 58 16.83 2.78 -4.41
C ALA A 58 17.07 2.52 -5.91
N ARG A 59 16.10 2.85 -6.75
CA ARG A 59 16.14 2.77 -8.23
C ARG A 59 16.21 1.34 -8.78
N ARG A 60 15.85 0.33 -8.00
CA ARG A 60 15.89 -1.08 -8.44
C ARG A 60 14.90 -1.37 -9.57
N MET A 61 13.82 -0.60 -9.67
CA MET A 61 12.86 -0.76 -10.76
C MET A 61 13.48 -0.49 -12.13
N LEU A 62 14.53 0.33 -12.22
CA LEU A 62 15.23 0.63 -13.47
C LEU A 62 15.91 -0.59 -14.11
N HIS A 63 16.21 -1.66 -13.35
CA HIS A 63 16.70 -2.92 -13.93
C HIS A 63 15.73 -3.56 -14.93
N TYR A 64 14.48 -3.14 -14.92
CA TYR A 64 13.45 -3.65 -15.83
C TYR A 64 13.13 -2.73 -17.01
N ALA A 65 13.85 -1.61 -17.18
CA ALA A 65 13.58 -0.60 -18.20
C ALA A 65 13.77 -1.12 -19.63
N ASP A 66 14.61 -2.13 -19.84
CA ASP A 66 14.80 -2.77 -21.13
C ASP A 66 13.65 -3.72 -21.52
N HIS A 67 12.86 -4.17 -20.52
CA HIS A 67 11.77 -5.12 -20.70
C HIS A 67 10.39 -4.46 -20.70
N PHE A 68 10.25 -3.34 -20.01
CA PHE A 68 8.97 -2.65 -19.83
C PHE A 68 9.11 -1.15 -20.09
N LYS A 69 8.11 -0.57 -20.74
CA LYS A 69 8.03 0.88 -20.95
C LYS A 69 7.26 1.52 -19.81
N PHE A 70 7.93 2.31 -18.99
CA PHE A 70 7.32 3.06 -17.89
C PHE A 70 8.09 4.35 -17.61
N LYS A 71 7.42 5.31 -16.98
CA LYS A 71 8.05 6.53 -16.45
C LYS A 71 8.46 6.27 -15.01
N HIS A 72 9.75 6.44 -14.71
CA HIS A 72 10.29 6.19 -13.38
C HIS A 72 10.17 7.44 -12.51
N VAL A 73 9.65 7.27 -11.30
CA VAL A 73 9.57 8.28 -10.25
C VAL A 73 10.38 7.80 -9.07
N GLN A 74 11.54 8.41 -8.84
CA GLN A 74 12.34 8.12 -7.66
C GLN A 74 11.64 8.74 -6.44
N PHE A 75 11.45 7.94 -5.40
CA PHE A 75 10.89 8.39 -4.14
C PHE A 75 11.80 7.98 -2.99
N ASP A 76 12.58 8.94 -2.53
CA ASP A 76 13.50 8.77 -1.40
C ASP A 76 12.80 9.15 -0.08
N ALA A 77 13.36 8.68 1.05
CA ALA A 77 12.84 9.04 2.37
C ALA A 77 12.78 10.57 2.58
N PRO A 78 11.79 11.06 3.34
CA PRO A 78 10.88 10.33 4.22
C PRO A 78 9.68 9.70 3.49
N PHE A 79 9.24 8.52 3.97
CA PHE A 79 8.16 7.75 3.37
C PHE A 79 6.82 7.99 4.08
N GLY A 80 6.44 9.23 4.25
CA GLY A 80 5.19 9.59 4.90
C GLY A 80 3.94 9.27 4.07
N SER A 81 2.83 8.91 4.73
CA SER A 81 1.56 8.62 4.04
C SER A 81 1.10 9.75 3.12
N LEU A 82 1.29 11.01 3.54
CA LEU A 82 0.90 12.18 2.73
C LEU A 82 1.84 12.40 1.54
N ASP A 83 3.12 12.02 1.66
CA ASP A 83 4.08 12.11 0.57
C ASP A 83 3.77 11.07 -0.51
N TYR A 84 3.37 9.83 -0.11
CA TYR A 84 2.83 8.84 -1.05
C TYR A 84 1.60 9.37 -1.79
N LEU A 85 0.65 9.98 -1.07
CA LEU A 85 -0.54 10.56 -1.71
C LEU A 85 -0.16 11.63 -2.73
N ALA A 86 0.76 12.53 -2.39
CA ALA A 86 1.23 13.57 -3.29
C ALA A 86 1.90 12.97 -4.55
N ALA A 87 2.73 11.94 -4.40
CA ALA A 87 3.37 11.27 -5.52
C ALA A 87 2.35 10.60 -6.45
N LEU A 88 1.36 9.90 -5.90
CA LEU A 88 0.27 9.28 -6.65
C LEU A 88 -0.55 10.32 -7.42
N GLN A 89 -0.93 11.43 -6.76
CA GLN A 89 -1.67 12.53 -7.39
C GLN A 89 -0.89 13.17 -8.54
N GLN A 90 0.42 13.35 -8.37
CA GLN A 90 1.28 13.89 -9.43
C GLN A 90 1.34 12.97 -10.65
N CYS A 91 1.49 11.65 -10.44
CA CYS A 91 1.48 10.68 -11.53
C CYS A 91 0.16 10.72 -12.31
N VAL A 92 -0.97 10.69 -11.61
CA VAL A 92 -2.30 10.76 -12.24
C VAL A 92 -2.50 12.06 -12.99
N LYS A 93 -2.14 13.20 -12.40
CA LYS A 93 -2.19 14.51 -13.05
C LYS A 93 -1.31 14.57 -14.31
N ALA A 94 -0.21 13.82 -14.34
CA ALA A 94 0.71 13.74 -15.47
C ALA A 94 0.28 12.70 -16.54
N GLY A 95 -0.92 12.10 -16.43
CA GLY A 95 -1.51 11.20 -17.41
C GLY A 95 -1.26 9.70 -17.15
N ALA A 96 -0.98 9.31 -15.91
CA ALA A 96 -0.88 7.90 -15.58
C ALA A 96 -2.24 7.19 -15.75
N GLY A 97 -2.27 6.14 -16.58
CA GLY A 97 -3.36 5.16 -16.60
C GLY A 97 -3.15 4.04 -15.59
N VAL A 98 -1.87 3.74 -15.30
CA VAL A 98 -1.46 2.75 -14.29
C VAL A 98 -0.27 3.28 -13.48
N VAL A 99 -0.34 3.15 -12.17
CA VAL A 99 0.78 3.46 -11.26
C VAL A 99 1.21 2.21 -10.52
N VAL A 100 2.47 1.84 -10.65
CA VAL A 100 3.12 0.78 -9.86
C VAL A 100 3.88 1.43 -8.72
N VAL A 101 3.71 0.94 -7.50
CA VAL A 101 4.45 1.41 -6.31
C VAL A 101 5.27 0.26 -5.73
N ASP A 102 6.58 0.40 -5.75
CA ASP A 102 7.51 -0.59 -5.18
C ASP A 102 8.57 0.09 -4.30
N SER A 103 8.40 0.05 -3.02
CA SER A 103 7.49 -0.74 -2.20
C SER A 103 6.54 0.15 -1.38
N MET A 104 5.27 -0.26 -1.25
CA MET A 104 4.30 0.40 -0.36
C MET A 104 4.58 0.12 1.12
N SER A 105 5.37 -0.92 1.44
CA SER A 105 5.72 -1.27 2.83
C SER A 105 6.54 -0.20 3.55
N HIS A 106 7.25 0.66 2.82
CA HIS A 106 7.99 1.76 3.43
C HIS A 106 7.08 2.82 4.06
N GLU A 107 5.84 2.96 3.59
CA GLU A 107 4.84 3.81 4.26
C GLU A 107 4.56 3.33 5.69
N HIS A 108 4.64 2.02 5.95
CA HIS A 108 4.44 1.46 7.27
C HIS A 108 5.70 1.50 8.15
N GLU A 109 6.82 0.93 7.66
CA GLU A 109 8.04 0.70 8.47
C GLU A 109 9.29 1.45 7.97
N GLY A 110 9.21 2.18 6.85
CA GLY A 110 10.35 2.94 6.35
C GLY A 110 10.60 4.24 7.12
N PRO A 111 11.78 4.86 6.93
CA PRO A 111 12.10 6.15 7.54
C PRO A 111 11.06 7.22 7.21
N GLY A 112 10.48 7.85 8.23
CA GLY A 112 9.38 8.82 8.08
C GLY A 112 8.00 8.20 7.89
N GLY A 113 7.91 6.87 7.81
CA GLY A 113 6.65 6.14 7.75
C GLY A 113 5.86 6.15 9.05
N MET A 114 4.83 5.30 9.13
CA MET A 114 3.90 5.32 10.26
C MET A 114 4.54 5.02 11.61
N ILE A 115 5.45 4.02 11.67
CA ILE A 115 6.13 3.64 12.92
C ILE A 115 7.03 4.77 13.38
N ASP A 116 7.85 5.34 12.49
CA ASP A 116 8.69 6.49 12.79
C ASP A 116 7.89 7.71 13.27
N LEU A 117 6.75 7.96 12.64
CA LEU A 117 5.88 9.07 13.03
C LEU A 117 5.25 8.82 14.42
N GLN A 118 4.90 7.58 14.75
CA GLN A 118 4.40 7.19 16.06
C GLN A 118 5.46 7.40 17.14
N ASP A 119 6.72 7.01 16.86
CA ASP A 119 7.82 7.21 17.80
C ASP A 119 8.10 8.70 18.05
N LYS A 120 8.10 9.52 17.00
CA LYS A 120 8.21 10.99 17.12
C LYS A 120 7.07 11.60 17.95
N GLU A 121 5.83 11.10 17.79
CA GLU A 121 4.71 11.56 18.61
C GLU A 121 4.84 11.09 20.06
N LEU A 122 5.40 9.90 20.34
CA LEU A 122 5.72 9.47 21.70
C LEU A 122 6.75 10.38 22.35
N ASP A 123 7.83 10.72 21.62
CA ASP A 123 8.86 11.63 22.13
C ASP A 123 8.29 13.01 22.43
N ARG A 124 7.44 13.53 21.53
CA ARG A 124 6.75 14.82 21.72
C ARG A 124 5.84 14.82 22.94
N LEU A 125 5.12 13.73 23.19
CA LEU A 125 4.11 13.63 24.26
C LEU A 125 4.72 13.34 25.62
N ALA A 126 5.78 12.53 25.70
CA ALA A 126 6.31 11.97 26.93
C ALA A 126 7.83 12.15 27.13
N GLY A 127 8.57 12.53 26.09
CA GLY A 127 10.03 12.60 26.18
C GLY A 127 10.63 11.27 26.63
N ASN A 128 11.53 11.33 27.60
CA ASN A 128 12.21 10.16 28.17
C ASN A 128 11.46 9.52 29.37
N ASP A 129 10.29 10.00 29.73
CA ASP A 129 9.51 9.44 30.83
C ASP A 129 8.83 8.12 30.40
N TRP A 130 9.43 7.00 30.79
CA TRP A 130 8.94 5.66 30.48
C TRP A 130 7.47 5.42 30.90
N ALA A 131 7.11 5.79 32.12
CA ALA A 131 5.76 5.58 32.64
C ALA A 131 4.72 6.41 31.87
N LYS A 132 5.10 7.60 31.45
CA LYS A 132 4.27 8.46 30.61
C LYS A 132 4.17 7.93 29.17
N ARG A 133 5.26 7.41 28.61
CA ARG A 133 5.27 6.79 27.27
C ARG A 133 4.27 5.64 27.17
N GLU A 134 4.25 4.74 28.15
CA GLU A 134 3.28 3.64 28.17
C GLU A 134 1.83 4.14 28.24
N ARG A 135 1.55 5.18 29.02
CA ARG A 135 0.20 5.76 29.12
C ARG A 135 -0.28 6.43 27.85
N VAL A 136 0.61 7.08 27.09
CA VAL A 136 0.24 7.83 25.87
C VAL A 136 0.49 7.05 24.58
N LYS A 137 0.94 5.80 24.65
CA LYS A 137 1.30 4.97 23.49
C LYS A 137 0.17 4.88 22.46
N MET A 138 -1.07 4.68 22.91
CA MET A 138 -2.22 4.64 22.00
C MET A 138 -2.55 6.01 21.40
N LEU A 139 -2.35 7.08 22.17
CA LEU A 139 -2.56 8.46 21.69
C LEU A 139 -1.57 8.83 20.58
N ALA A 140 -0.32 8.38 20.69
CA ALA A 140 0.70 8.63 19.69
C ALA A 140 0.37 8.06 18.29
N TRP A 141 -0.53 7.07 18.20
CA TRP A 141 -1.01 6.53 16.93
C TRP A 141 -2.07 7.40 16.23
N GLN A 142 -2.63 8.41 16.88
CA GLN A 142 -3.72 9.21 16.28
C GLN A 142 -3.28 9.90 14.99
N LYS A 143 -2.13 10.56 14.99
CA LYS A 143 -1.61 11.29 13.84
C LYS A 143 -1.17 10.37 12.69
N PRO A 144 -0.37 9.30 12.93
CA PRO A 144 -0.07 8.31 11.90
C PRO A 144 -1.32 7.74 11.23
N LYS A 145 -2.30 7.31 12.02
CA LYS A 145 -3.57 6.77 11.49
C LYS A 145 -4.40 7.81 10.74
N ALA A 146 -4.39 9.07 11.17
CA ALA A 146 -5.07 10.14 10.44
C ALA A 146 -4.44 10.38 9.07
N ASN A 147 -3.10 10.38 8.98
CA ASN A 147 -2.37 10.55 7.73
C ASN A 147 -2.63 9.37 6.77
N ARG A 148 -2.61 8.13 7.28
CA ARG A 148 -2.94 6.93 6.47
C ARG A 148 -4.38 6.99 5.94
N ARG A 149 -5.35 7.36 6.77
CA ARG A 149 -6.74 7.55 6.31
C ARG A 149 -6.83 8.62 5.22
N ALA A 150 -6.07 9.69 5.32
CA ALA A 150 -6.02 10.71 4.27
C ALA A 150 -5.42 10.15 2.97
N LEU A 151 -4.36 9.33 3.05
CA LEU A 151 -3.80 8.62 1.90
C LEU A 151 -4.86 7.71 1.24
N ILE A 152 -5.50 6.84 2.02
CA ILE A 152 -6.51 5.90 1.50
C ILE A 152 -7.68 6.65 0.86
N ASN A 153 -8.25 7.62 1.57
CA ASN A 153 -9.37 8.41 1.04
C ASN A 153 -8.98 9.19 -0.22
N GLY A 154 -7.77 9.73 -0.25
CA GLY A 154 -7.27 10.44 -1.42
C GLY A 154 -7.02 9.50 -2.61
N LEU A 155 -6.46 8.31 -2.35
CA LEU A 155 -6.24 7.27 -3.36
C LEU A 155 -7.55 6.85 -4.04
N LEU A 156 -8.61 6.61 -3.26
CA LEU A 156 -9.93 6.21 -3.77
C LEU A 156 -10.63 7.28 -4.64
N GLN A 157 -10.14 8.52 -4.63
CA GLN A 157 -10.61 9.59 -5.50
C GLN A 157 -9.82 9.71 -6.81
N LEU A 158 -8.74 8.95 -6.98
CA LEU A 158 -7.90 9.01 -8.17
C LEU A 158 -8.43 8.09 -9.27
N ASN A 159 -8.50 8.61 -10.49
CA ASN A 159 -8.96 7.85 -11.65
C ASN A 159 -7.76 7.25 -12.42
N ALA A 160 -7.15 6.23 -11.84
CA ALA A 160 -6.09 5.42 -12.45
C ALA A 160 -6.07 4.03 -11.81
N ASN A 161 -5.45 3.06 -12.46
CA ASN A 161 -5.23 1.73 -11.88
C ASN A 161 -3.95 1.75 -11.04
N PHE A 162 -3.94 1.03 -9.93
CA PHE A 162 -2.79 0.98 -9.02
C PHE A 162 -2.36 -0.46 -8.76
N VAL A 163 -1.05 -0.70 -8.82
CA VAL A 163 -0.42 -1.96 -8.45
C VAL A 163 0.58 -1.68 -7.33
N PHE A 164 0.28 -2.15 -6.13
CA PHE A 164 1.11 -1.96 -4.94
C PHE A 164 1.92 -3.21 -4.64
N CYS A 165 3.24 -3.08 -4.54
CA CYS A 165 4.12 -4.14 -4.08
C CYS A 165 4.32 -4.01 -2.57
N PHE A 166 4.04 -5.09 -1.83
CA PHE A 166 4.29 -5.17 -0.39
C PHE A 166 5.36 -6.21 -0.09
N ARG A 167 6.29 -5.87 0.77
CA ARG A 167 7.17 -6.85 1.38
C ARG A 167 6.34 -7.74 2.30
N ALA A 168 6.67 -9.03 2.33
CA ALA A 168 6.05 -9.97 3.25
C ALA A 168 7.12 -10.71 4.04
N LYS A 169 6.80 -11.01 5.28
CA LYS A 169 7.64 -11.79 6.19
C LYS A 169 6.86 -12.95 6.80
N ASN A 170 7.55 -14.05 7.08
CA ASN A 170 6.97 -15.12 7.86
C ASN A 170 6.66 -14.63 9.27
N THR A 171 5.43 -14.84 9.69
CA THR A 171 4.97 -14.47 11.02
C THR A 171 4.44 -15.68 11.76
N VAL A 172 4.48 -15.59 13.08
CA VAL A 172 3.90 -16.55 14.01
C VAL A 172 2.96 -15.83 14.95
N LYS A 173 1.91 -16.49 15.38
CA LYS A 173 0.95 -15.94 16.34
C LYS A 173 0.83 -16.85 17.56
N PRO A 174 0.98 -16.32 18.78
CA PRO A 174 0.64 -17.07 19.97
C PRO A 174 -0.89 -17.24 20.07
N VAL A 175 -1.36 -18.47 20.15
CA VAL A 175 -2.77 -18.83 20.30
C VAL A 175 -2.93 -19.63 21.57
N LYS A 176 -3.99 -19.38 22.35
CA LYS A 176 -4.32 -20.19 23.51
C LYS A 176 -5.15 -21.39 23.08
N VAL A 177 -4.57 -22.60 23.22
CA VAL A 177 -5.24 -23.88 22.98
C VAL A 177 -5.26 -24.64 24.30
N ASN A 178 -6.44 -24.98 24.81
CA ASN A 178 -6.61 -25.72 26.08
C ASN A 178 -5.84 -25.10 27.28
N GLY A 179 -5.80 -23.76 27.36
CA GLY A 179 -5.11 -23.04 28.43
C GLY A 179 -3.59 -22.93 28.28
N LYS A 180 -2.98 -23.54 27.27
CA LYS A 180 -1.56 -23.41 26.93
C LYS A 180 -1.38 -22.48 25.75
N THR A 181 -0.30 -21.71 25.77
CA THR A 181 0.07 -20.85 24.63
C THR A 181 0.87 -21.68 23.61
N GLU A 182 0.32 -21.82 22.43
CA GLU A 182 0.97 -22.45 21.27
C GLU A 182 1.35 -21.38 20.25
N ILE A 183 2.50 -21.54 19.60
CA ILE A 183 2.96 -20.66 18.52
C ILE A 183 2.53 -21.26 17.19
N VAL A 184 1.58 -20.59 16.53
CA VAL A 184 1.04 -21.06 15.25
C VAL A 184 1.63 -20.22 14.12
N PRO A 185 2.26 -20.85 13.09
CA PRO A 185 2.70 -20.15 11.89
C PRO A 185 1.52 -19.54 11.14
N GLN A 186 1.66 -18.25 10.77
CA GLN A 186 0.66 -17.52 9.95
C GLN A 186 1.07 -17.48 8.47
N GLY A 187 2.26 -18.00 8.13
CA GLY A 187 2.82 -17.87 6.80
C GLY A 187 3.35 -16.47 6.50
N PHE A 188 3.43 -16.14 5.23
CA PHE A 188 3.87 -14.82 4.77
C PHE A 188 2.76 -13.80 4.92
N MET A 189 2.98 -12.80 5.79
CA MET A 189 2.08 -11.68 6.01
C MET A 189 2.70 -10.41 5.46
N PRO A 190 1.91 -9.55 4.76
CA PRO A 190 2.43 -8.31 4.22
C PRO A 190 2.81 -7.33 5.33
N ILE A 191 3.85 -6.54 5.08
CA ILE A 191 4.23 -5.43 5.92
C ILE A 191 3.42 -4.21 5.46
N ALA A 192 2.22 -4.10 6.02
CA ALA A 192 1.25 -3.04 5.74
C ALA A 192 0.27 -2.93 6.91
N GLY A 193 -0.57 -1.89 6.92
CA GLY A 193 -1.74 -1.85 7.79
C GLY A 193 -2.93 -2.56 7.15
N ASP A 194 -3.71 -3.23 7.96
CA ASP A 194 -4.90 -3.98 7.51
C ASP A 194 -5.87 -3.07 6.74
N GLU A 195 -6.01 -1.81 7.18
CA GLU A 195 -6.90 -0.83 6.55
C GLU A 195 -6.57 -0.61 5.07
N PHE A 196 -5.28 -0.69 4.70
CA PHE A 196 -4.86 -0.52 3.30
C PHE A 196 -5.17 -1.77 2.46
N LEU A 197 -5.03 -2.94 3.05
CA LEU A 197 -5.27 -4.21 2.36
C LEU A 197 -6.76 -4.43 2.07
N PHE A 198 -7.64 -3.95 2.94
CA PHE A 198 -9.10 -4.08 2.76
C PHE A 198 -9.66 -3.25 1.60
N GLU A 199 -8.98 -2.17 1.22
CA GLU A 199 -9.42 -1.33 0.10
C GLU A 199 -8.98 -1.86 -1.27
N GLN A 200 -8.17 -2.92 -1.30
CA GLN A 200 -7.68 -3.47 -2.56
C GLN A 200 -8.75 -4.36 -3.21
N THR A 201 -8.91 -4.20 -4.53
CA THR A 201 -9.81 -5.03 -5.35
C THR A 201 -9.40 -6.50 -5.28
N VAL A 202 -8.08 -6.75 -5.34
CA VAL A 202 -7.52 -8.10 -5.30
C VAL A 202 -6.13 -8.09 -4.66
N ASN A 203 -5.84 -9.12 -3.88
CA ASN A 203 -4.54 -9.35 -3.25
C ASN A 203 -4.01 -10.73 -3.61
N CYS A 204 -2.75 -10.82 -3.99
CA CYS A 204 -2.09 -12.08 -4.19
C CYS A 204 -0.69 -12.15 -3.57
N LEU A 205 -0.33 -13.34 -3.13
CA LEU A 205 0.98 -13.66 -2.57
C LEU A 205 1.85 -14.33 -3.64
N LEU A 206 3.02 -13.77 -3.88
CA LEU A 206 4.06 -14.36 -4.70
C LEU A 206 5.08 -15.04 -3.78
N LEU A 207 5.08 -16.37 -3.80
CA LEU A 207 6.04 -17.17 -3.02
C LEU A 207 7.38 -17.29 -3.74
N PRO A 208 8.49 -17.47 -3.02
CA PRO A 208 9.76 -17.85 -3.63
C PRO A 208 9.61 -19.14 -4.44
N ASN A 209 10.27 -19.19 -5.60
CA ASN A 209 10.26 -20.36 -6.51
C ASN A 209 8.89 -20.73 -7.09
N SER A 210 7.88 -19.87 -6.97
CA SER A 210 6.56 -20.12 -7.60
C SER A 210 6.54 -19.89 -9.12
N GLY A 211 7.66 -19.45 -9.71
CA GLY A 211 7.70 -19.09 -11.12
C GLY A 211 6.79 -17.91 -11.50
N GLY A 212 6.42 -17.08 -10.52
CA GLY A 212 5.47 -15.97 -10.71
C GLY A 212 4.00 -16.39 -10.65
N VAL A 213 3.71 -17.63 -10.28
CA VAL A 213 2.33 -18.09 -10.05
C VAL A 213 1.85 -17.54 -8.72
N PRO A 214 0.76 -16.72 -8.72
CA PRO A 214 0.25 -16.12 -7.50
C PRO A 214 -0.59 -17.09 -6.66
N THR A 215 -0.54 -16.91 -5.35
CA THR A 215 -1.51 -17.47 -4.40
C THR A 215 -2.47 -16.35 -4.02
N TRP A 216 -3.74 -16.52 -4.29
CA TRP A 216 -4.78 -15.52 -4.00
C TRP A 216 -5.06 -15.44 -2.51
N GLN A 217 -5.04 -14.24 -1.93
CA GLN A 217 -5.30 -14.02 -0.51
C GLN A 217 -6.74 -13.53 -0.25
N SER A 218 -7.25 -12.68 -1.13
CA SER A 218 -8.62 -12.21 -1.12
C SER A 218 -9.04 -11.78 -2.51
N GLU A 219 -10.28 -12.03 -2.86
CA GLU A 219 -10.93 -11.51 -4.05
C GLU A 219 -12.14 -10.70 -3.58
N ASN A 220 -12.06 -9.39 -3.68
CA ASN A 220 -13.21 -8.52 -3.52
C ASN A 220 -13.81 -8.26 -4.90
N VAL A 221 -14.25 -9.33 -5.54
CA VAL A 221 -14.96 -9.22 -6.81
C VAL A 221 -16.44 -9.12 -6.48
N GLY A 222 -16.97 -7.91 -6.61
CA GLY A 222 -18.39 -7.69 -6.59
C GLY A 222 -19.06 -8.17 -7.88
#